data_36b44c05b9982d7d7d5fdf429d35cb21
#
_entry.id   36b44c05b9982d7d7d5fdf429d35cb21
#
_cell.length_a   1.000
_cell.length_b   1.000
_cell.length_c   1.000
_cell.angle_alpha   90.00
_cell.angle_beta   90.00
_cell.angle_gamma   90.00
#
_symmetry.space_group_name_H-M   'P 1'
#
loop_
_entity.id
_entity.type
_entity.pdbx_description
1 polymer ?
#
loop_
_entity_poly.entity_id
_entity_poly.type
_entity_poly.pdbx_seq_one_letter_code
_entity_poly.pdbx_strand_id
1 'polypeptide(L)'
;MFYHLFYPLSSEYSFLNVFKYITFRSAYSGVTALALSLLLGNLMIRMLQKFQIGEKIRSDGPEHHASKSGTPTMGGLLILTTFLGSTLLWANLENRYIWLIVFSVTGFAAIGFRDDILKLRKGGGISAKEKLILQILVSLAVGIYLLYFDPARSEYATRLSVPFFKEFQPDLGFLYLFFIAFII
;
A
#
# COMPACT_ATOMS: atom_id res chain seq x y z
N MET A 1 11.83 9.44 8.21
CA MET A 1 12.46 9.80 9.51
C MET A 1 13.98 9.73 9.43
N PHE A 2 14.60 8.59 9.13
CA PHE A 2 16.07 8.47 9.07
C PHE A 2 16.72 9.42 8.07
N TYR A 3 16.11 9.67 6.91
CA TYR A 3 16.58 10.66 5.98
C TYR A 3 16.73 12.05 6.63
N HIS A 4 15.69 12.53 7.31
CA HIS A 4 15.69 13.86 7.93
C HIS A 4 16.58 13.95 9.17
N LEU A 5 16.87 12.81 9.82
CA LEU A 5 17.75 12.78 10.99
C LEU A 5 19.22 12.71 10.60
N PHE A 6 19.56 11.81 9.67
CA PHE A 6 20.97 11.50 9.38
C PHE A 6 21.55 12.30 8.22
N TYR A 7 20.73 12.66 7.20
CA TYR A 7 21.25 13.42 6.07
C TYR A 7 21.77 14.81 6.44
N PRO A 8 21.13 15.62 7.31
CA PRO A 8 21.68 16.91 7.73
C PRO A 8 23.04 16.78 8.45
N LEU A 9 23.26 15.68 9.18
CA LEU A 9 24.53 15.42 9.87
C LEU A 9 25.66 14.97 8.93
N SER A 10 25.38 14.79 7.64
CA SER A 10 26.38 14.42 6.64
C SER A 10 27.43 15.52 6.40
N SER A 11 27.15 16.76 6.80
CA SER A 11 28.13 17.86 6.80
C SER A 11 29.26 17.65 7.80
N GLU A 12 28.97 16.98 8.91
CA GLU A 12 29.96 16.65 9.95
C GLU A 12 30.54 15.24 9.76
N TYR A 13 29.71 14.30 9.35
CA TYR A 13 30.06 12.89 9.20
C TYR A 13 29.83 12.41 7.77
N SER A 14 30.88 12.37 6.97
CA SER A 14 30.83 12.05 5.54
C SER A 14 30.15 10.70 5.21
N PHE A 15 30.24 9.69 6.08
CA PHE A 15 29.60 8.39 5.87
C PHE A 15 28.06 8.48 5.89
N LEU A 16 27.46 9.48 6.55
CA LEU A 16 26.02 9.69 6.58
C LEU A 16 25.46 10.20 5.24
N ASN A 17 26.31 10.61 4.31
CA ASN A 17 25.89 11.01 2.98
C ASN A 17 25.19 9.88 2.19
N VAL A 18 25.36 8.63 2.60
CA VAL A 18 24.70 7.47 2.02
C VAL A 18 23.16 7.58 2.11
N PHE A 19 22.62 8.26 3.13
CA PHE A 19 21.18 8.47 3.29
C PHE A 19 20.57 9.39 2.23
N LYS A 20 21.36 10.13 1.45
CA LYS A 20 20.93 10.90 0.30
C LYS A 20 20.40 9.99 -0.82
N TYR A 21 21.05 8.84 -1.03
CA TYR A 21 20.76 7.97 -2.16
C TYR A 21 19.46 7.19 -1.98
N ILE A 22 18.57 7.31 -2.98
CA ILE A 22 17.26 6.65 -2.96
C ILE A 22 17.40 5.12 -2.97
N THR A 23 18.39 4.60 -3.71
CA THR A 23 18.68 3.16 -3.80
C THR A 23 19.05 2.56 -2.45
N PHE A 24 19.89 3.25 -1.68
CA PHE A 24 20.25 2.85 -0.33
C PHE A 24 19.00 2.79 0.57
N ARG A 25 18.21 3.86 0.60
CA ARG A 25 17.00 3.93 1.41
C ARG A 25 15.96 2.88 1.01
N SER A 26 15.80 2.61 -0.30
CA SER A 26 14.86 1.59 -0.79
C SER A 26 15.29 0.19 -0.36
N ALA A 27 16.58 -0.15 -0.52
CA ALA A 27 17.11 -1.44 -0.11
C ALA A 27 16.91 -1.68 1.39
N TYR A 28 17.30 -0.72 2.22
CA TYR A 28 17.15 -0.83 3.68
C TYR A 28 15.70 -0.77 4.15
N SER A 29 14.82 -0.05 3.43
CA SER A 29 13.38 -0.10 3.68
C SER A 29 12.83 -1.52 3.47
N GLY A 30 13.24 -2.18 2.38
CA GLY A 30 12.86 -3.58 2.11
C GLY A 30 13.35 -4.54 3.19
N VAL A 31 14.63 -4.44 3.58
CA VAL A 31 15.20 -5.24 4.66
C VAL A 31 14.48 -4.99 5.99
N THR A 32 14.18 -3.72 6.30
CA THR A 32 13.45 -3.35 7.52
C THR A 32 12.02 -3.90 7.50
N ALA A 33 11.31 -3.83 6.37
CA ALA A 33 9.98 -4.40 6.23
C ALA A 33 9.99 -5.91 6.46
N LEU A 34 10.96 -6.62 5.89
CA LEU A 34 11.15 -8.06 6.10
C LEU A 34 11.42 -8.37 7.58
N ALA A 35 12.37 -7.66 8.20
CA ALA A 35 12.68 -7.85 9.62
C ALA A 35 11.46 -7.59 10.52
N LEU A 36 10.74 -6.51 10.29
CA LEU A 36 9.51 -6.21 11.02
C LEU A 36 8.45 -7.28 10.81
N SER A 37 8.29 -7.80 9.58
CA SER A 37 7.34 -8.87 9.29
C SER A 37 7.66 -10.15 10.08
N LEU A 38 8.93 -10.52 10.15
CA LEU A 38 9.36 -11.70 10.92
C LEU A 38 9.20 -11.50 12.43
N LEU A 39 9.54 -10.32 12.95
CA LEU A 39 9.45 -10.00 14.37
C LEU A 39 7.99 -9.86 14.84
N LEU A 40 7.17 -9.17 14.06
CA LEU A 40 5.77 -8.87 14.43
C LEU A 40 4.81 -9.98 14.01
N GLY A 41 5.21 -10.90 13.12
CA GLY A 41 4.34 -11.93 12.57
C GLY A 41 3.65 -12.75 13.66
N ASN A 42 4.41 -13.33 14.58
CA ASN A 42 3.84 -14.14 15.66
C ASN A 42 2.94 -13.34 16.60
N LEU A 43 3.29 -12.08 16.88
CA LEU A 43 2.49 -11.18 17.71
C LEU A 43 1.16 -10.87 17.02
N MET A 44 1.22 -10.52 15.74
CA MET A 44 0.04 -10.20 14.93
C MET A 44 -0.89 -11.41 14.76
N ILE A 45 -0.34 -12.60 14.51
CA ILE A 45 -1.12 -13.84 14.43
C ILE A 45 -1.88 -14.07 15.74
N ARG A 46 -1.22 -13.95 16.89
CA ARG A 46 -1.86 -14.11 18.21
C ARG A 46 -2.94 -13.06 18.46
N MET A 47 -2.68 -11.82 18.05
CA MET A 47 -3.68 -10.74 18.15
C MET A 47 -4.90 -11.04 17.27
N LEU A 48 -4.68 -11.39 16.02
CA LEU A 48 -5.75 -11.70 15.07
C LEU A 48 -6.58 -12.90 15.51
N GLN A 49 -5.95 -13.95 16.05
CA GLN A 49 -6.64 -15.10 16.62
C GLN A 49 -7.56 -14.71 17.79
N LYS A 50 -7.16 -13.75 18.64
CA LYS A 50 -8.02 -13.24 19.70
C LYS A 50 -9.24 -12.46 19.19
N PHE A 51 -9.08 -11.77 18.05
CA PHE A 51 -10.18 -11.01 17.42
C PHE A 51 -11.09 -11.89 16.55
N GLN A 52 -10.64 -13.06 16.15
CA GLN A 52 -11.41 -14.04 15.38
C GLN A 52 -12.30 -14.93 16.28
N ILE A 53 -13.07 -14.33 17.16
CA ILE A 53 -14.06 -15.06 17.92
C ILE A 53 -15.16 -15.53 16.97
N GLY A 54 -15.03 -16.78 16.50
CA GLY A 54 -16.13 -17.54 15.88
C GLY A 54 -16.25 -17.43 14.36
N GLU A 55 -15.20 -17.67 13.61
CA GLU A 55 -15.38 -18.10 12.22
C GLU A 55 -16.13 -19.46 12.23
N LYS A 56 -17.46 -19.41 12.05
CA LYS A 56 -18.25 -20.61 11.80
C LYS A 56 -17.80 -21.18 10.47
N ILE A 57 -17.09 -22.32 10.52
CA ILE A 57 -16.77 -23.11 9.34
C ILE A 57 -18.12 -23.42 8.67
N ARG A 58 -18.30 -23.00 7.42
CA ARG A 58 -19.44 -23.45 6.61
C ARG A 58 -19.33 -24.96 6.47
N SER A 59 -20.34 -25.67 6.94
CA SER A 59 -20.44 -27.12 6.89
C SER A 59 -20.47 -27.73 5.47
N ASP A 60 -20.58 -26.86 4.45
CA ASP A 60 -20.74 -27.27 3.05
C ASP A 60 -19.43 -27.16 2.23
N GLY A 61 -18.25 -27.03 2.87
CA GLY A 61 -16.96 -26.95 2.18
C GLY A 61 -16.30 -28.34 2.03
N PRO A 62 -15.45 -28.56 0.97
CA PRO A 62 -14.67 -29.79 0.81
C PRO A 62 -13.81 -30.08 2.05
N GLU A 63 -13.65 -31.37 2.41
CA GLU A 63 -12.95 -31.85 3.61
C GLU A 63 -11.52 -31.33 3.77
N HIS A 64 -10.84 -30.95 2.68
CA HIS A 64 -9.52 -30.31 2.70
C HIS A 64 -9.48 -28.90 3.36
N HIS A 65 -10.62 -28.26 3.60
CA HIS A 65 -10.69 -26.98 4.32
C HIS A 65 -10.66 -27.15 5.85
N ALA A 66 -10.91 -28.33 6.35
CA ALA A 66 -10.85 -28.62 7.80
C ALA A 66 -9.42 -28.48 8.37
N SER A 67 -8.37 -28.74 7.57
CA SER A 67 -6.97 -28.57 7.98
C SER A 67 -6.53 -27.10 8.09
N LYS A 68 -7.31 -26.16 7.55
CA LYS A 68 -7.07 -24.71 7.63
C LYS A 68 -7.88 -24.02 8.74
N SER A 69 -8.62 -24.79 9.54
CA SER A 69 -9.32 -24.24 10.69
C SER A 69 -8.30 -23.68 11.68
N GLY A 70 -8.42 -22.37 11.97
CA GLY A 70 -7.49 -21.66 12.88
C GLY A 70 -6.44 -20.79 12.19
N THR A 71 -6.35 -20.80 10.85
CA THR A 71 -5.54 -19.79 10.15
C THR A 71 -6.24 -18.42 10.22
N PRO A 72 -5.59 -17.39 10.80
CA PRO A 72 -6.20 -16.07 10.88
C PRO A 72 -6.42 -15.48 9.48
N THR A 73 -7.61 -14.96 9.22
CA THR A 73 -7.86 -14.00 8.13
C THR A 73 -7.22 -12.66 8.50
N MET A 74 -7.13 -11.70 7.59
CA MET A 74 -6.53 -10.38 7.80
C MET A 74 -4.99 -10.35 7.86
N GLY A 75 -4.27 -11.34 7.29
CA GLY A 75 -2.81 -11.29 7.16
C GLY A 75 -2.29 -10.03 6.43
N GLY A 76 -3.12 -9.43 5.58
CA GLY A 76 -2.84 -8.14 4.94
C GLY A 76 -2.55 -6.99 5.90
N LEU A 77 -3.04 -7.06 7.15
CA LEU A 77 -2.76 -6.05 8.16
C LEU A 77 -1.28 -6.05 8.58
N LEU A 78 -0.65 -7.23 8.65
CA LEU A 78 0.80 -7.34 8.89
C LEU A 78 1.59 -6.71 7.75
N ILE A 79 1.23 -7.02 6.50
CA ILE A 79 1.89 -6.46 5.31
C ILE A 79 1.76 -4.94 5.31
N LEU A 80 0.56 -4.43 5.57
CA LEU A 80 0.31 -2.99 5.63
C LEU A 80 1.14 -2.29 6.70
N THR A 81 1.16 -2.81 7.93
CA THR A 81 1.88 -2.20 9.05
C THR A 81 3.39 -2.20 8.83
N THR A 82 3.95 -3.29 8.30
CA THR A 82 5.38 -3.38 8.00
C THR A 82 5.77 -2.50 6.81
N PHE A 83 4.94 -2.43 5.78
CA PHE A 83 5.15 -1.55 4.63
C PHE A 83 5.10 -0.07 5.04
N LEU A 84 4.04 0.37 5.73
CA LEU A 84 3.91 1.75 6.17
C LEU A 84 5.01 2.13 7.17
N GLY A 85 5.29 1.26 8.13
CA GLY A 85 6.34 1.48 9.12
C GLY A 85 7.71 1.66 8.48
N SER A 86 8.11 0.76 7.58
CA SER A 86 9.39 0.87 6.88
C SER A 86 9.44 2.09 5.95
N THR A 87 8.36 2.39 5.24
CA THR A 87 8.27 3.58 4.37
C THR A 87 8.44 4.86 5.17
N LEU A 88 7.72 5.03 6.28
CA LEU A 88 7.82 6.22 7.12
C LEU A 88 9.20 6.38 7.77
N LEU A 89 9.90 5.27 8.06
CA LEU A 89 11.25 5.31 8.61
C LEU A 89 12.29 5.79 7.58
N TRP A 90 12.24 5.27 6.35
CA TRP A 90 13.30 5.47 5.36
C TRP A 90 12.99 6.50 4.29
N ALA A 91 11.72 6.78 3.99
CA ALA A 91 11.35 7.72 2.94
C ALA A 91 11.68 9.18 3.29
N ASN A 92 11.85 9.99 2.24
CA ASN A 92 11.86 11.43 2.37
C ASN A 92 10.42 11.93 2.51
N LEU A 93 10.02 12.31 3.72
CA LEU A 93 8.65 12.71 4.04
C LEU A 93 8.27 14.10 3.49
N GLU A 94 9.22 14.88 2.98
CA GLU A 94 8.94 16.12 2.25
C GLU A 94 8.42 15.85 0.84
N ASN A 95 8.66 14.64 0.32
CA ASN A 95 8.19 14.26 -0.99
C ASN A 95 6.69 13.92 -0.94
N ARG A 96 5.89 14.72 -1.64
CA ARG A 96 4.42 14.58 -1.71
C ARG A 96 3.97 13.24 -2.30
N TYR A 97 4.72 12.68 -3.23
CA TYR A 97 4.41 11.38 -3.82
C TYR A 97 4.46 10.23 -2.81
N ILE A 98 5.28 10.34 -1.77
CA ILE A 98 5.29 9.37 -0.66
C ILE A 98 3.93 9.38 0.06
N TRP A 99 3.37 10.57 0.32
CA TRP A 99 2.05 10.69 0.94
C TRP A 99 0.91 10.22 0.05
N LEU A 100 1.04 10.40 -1.28
CA LEU A 100 0.09 9.84 -2.24
C LEU A 100 0.08 8.30 -2.20
N ILE A 101 1.27 7.67 -2.17
CA ILE A 101 1.39 6.22 -2.05
C ILE A 101 0.82 5.76 -0.71
N VAL A 102 1.14 6.42 0.40
CA VAL A 102 0.60 6.12 1.72
C VAL A 102 -0.92 6.23 1.73
N PHE A 103 -1.48 7.29 1.14
CA PHE A 103 -2.92 7.48 1.00
C PHE A 103 -3.58 6.36 0.18
N SER A 104 -3.04 6.05 -1.00
CA SER A 104 -3.53 4.96 -1.85
C SER A 104 -3.55 3.64 -1.10
N VAL A 105 -2.41 3.22 -0.58
CA VAL A 105 -2.26 1.92 0.10
C VAL A 105 -3.18 1.82 1.30
N THR A 106 -3.28 2.90 2.10
CA THR A 106 -4.16 2.94 3.28
C THR A 106 -5.64 2.92 2.86
N GLY A 107 -6.00 3.62 1.79
CA GLY A 107 -7.36 3.63 1.24
C GLY A 107 -7.82 2.25 0.79
N PHE A 108 -7.01 1.55 -0.01
CA PHE A 108 -7.31 0.18 -0.43
C PHE A 108 -7.32 -0.80 0.73
N ALA A 109 -6.39 -0.65 1.68
CA ALA A 109 -6.34 -1.48 2.88
C ALA A 109 -7.60 -1.28 3.75
N ALA A 110 -8.11 -0.06 3.87
CA ALA A 110 -9.35 0.22 4.61
C ALA A 110 -10.57 -0.46 3.98
N ILE A 111 -10.64 -0.49 2.64
CA ILE A 111 -11.69 -1.21 1.92
C ILE A 111 -11.60 -2.71 2.21
N GLY A 112 -10.41 -3.30 2.11
CA GLY A 112 -10.19 -4.72 2.43
C GLY A 112 -10.50 -5.04 3.88
N PHE A 113 -10.06 -4.20 4.81
CA PHE A 113 -10.31 -4.36 6.24
C PHE A 113 -11.81 -4.30 6.57
N ARG A 114 -12.55 -3.37 5.96
CA ARG A 114 -14.02 -3.29 6.10
C ARG A 114 -14.69 -4.55 5.57
N ASP A 115 -14.24 -5.07 4.42
CA ASP A 115 -14.75 -6.31 3.84
C ASP A 115 -14.56 -7.49 4.79
N ASP A 116 -13.36 -7.62 5.36
CA ASP A 116 -13.04 -8.69 6.30
C ASP A 116 -13.82 -8.59 7.62
N ILE A 117 -13.99 -7.39 8.17
CA ILE A 117 -14.83 -7.19 9.38
C ILE A 117 -16.28 -7.58 9.12
N LEU A 118 -16.83 -7.22 7.95
CA LEU A 118 -18.22 -7.56 7.62
C LEU A 118 -18.39 -9.07 7.44
N LYS A 119 -17.42 -9.75 6.84
CA LYS A 119 -17.41 -11.23 6.74
C LYS A 119 -17.45 -11.87 8.11
N LEU A 120 -16.65 -11.38 9.07
CA LEU A 120 -16.61 -11.90 10.43
C LEU A 120 -17.91 -11.66 11.19
N ARG A 121 -18.53 -10.46 11.04
CA ARG A 121 -19.73 -10.09 11.81
C ARG A 121 -21.03 -10.63 11.22
N LYS A 122 -21.16 -10.61 9.90
CA LYS A 122 -22.43 -10.87 9.19
C LYS A 122 -22.38 -12.12 8.32
N GLY A 123 -21.25 -12.81 8.20
CA GLY A 123 -21.07 -13.98 7.33
C GLY A 123 -21.03 -13.65 5.83
N GLY A 124 -21.03 -12.34 5.46
CA GLY A 124 -20.91 -11.86 4.09
C GLY A 124 -20.16 -10.55 4.03
N GLY A 125 -19.25 -10.40 3.05
CA GLY A 125 -18.46 -9.18 2.85
C GLY A 125 -19.23 -8.03 2.22
N ILE A 126 -18.50 -7.01 1.79
CA ILE A 126 -19.03 -5.89 1.00
C ILE A 126 -19.51 -6.44 -0.36
N SER A 127 -20.57 -5.88 -0.92
CA SER A 127 -21.02 -6.25 -2.28
C SER A 127 -19.94 -5.92 -3.31
N ALA A 128 -19.85 -6.73 -4.38
CA ALA A 128 -18.87 -6.51 -5.44
C ALA A 128 -18.97 -5.09 -6.06
N LYS A 129 -20.20 -4.59 -6.22
CA LYS A 129 -20.46 -3.23 -6.73
C LYS A 129 -19.93 -2.16 -5.77
N GLU A 130 -20.24 -2.28 -4.48
CA GLU A 130 -19.77 -1.32 -3.46
C GLU A 130 -18.26 -1.30 -3.38
N LYS A 131 -17.62 -2.48 -3.41
CA LYS A 131 -16.17 -2.62 -3.42
C LYS A 131 -15.53 -1.92 -4.61
N LEU A 132 -16.06 -2.17 -5.80
CA LEU A 132 -15.58 -1.54 -7.04
C LEU A 132 -15.73 -0.01 -6.99
N ILE A 133 -16.87 0.49 -6.53
CA ILE A 133 -17.10 1.94 -6.41
C ILE A 133 -16.07 2.57 -5.45
N LEU A 134 -15.84 1.98 -4.29
CA LEU A 134 -14.87 2.49 -3.32
C LEU A 134 -13.44 2.48 -3.89
N GLN A 135 -13.05 1.43 -4.61
CA GLN A 135 -11.76 1.35 -5.28
C GLN A 135 -11.60 2.44 -6.35
N ILE A 136 -12.60 2.63 -7.19
CA ILE A 136 -12.62 3.71 -8.20
C ILE A 136 -12.51 5.09 -7.52
N LEU A 137 -13.21 5.32 -6.42
CA LEU A 137 -13.14 6.61 -5.71
C LEU A 137 -11.72 6.90 -5.18
N VAL A 138 -11.05 5.91 -4.59
CA VAL A 138 -9.65 6.07 -4.13
C VAL A 138 -8.72 6.35 -5.31
N SER A 139 -8.87 5.61 -6.40
CA SER A 139 -8.06 5.78 -7.62
C SER A 139 -8.27 7.15 -8.26
N LEU A 140 -9.53 7.59 -8.36
CA LEU A 140 -9.87 8.91 -8.89
C LEU A 140 -9.32 10.05 -8.01
N ALA A 141 -9.36 9.90 -6.69
CA ALA A 141 -8.78 10.91 -5.79
C ALA A 141 -7.28 11.09 -6.05
N VAL A 142 -6.53 9.99 -6.25
CA VAL A 142 -5.11 10.02 -6.63
C VAL A 142 -4.92 10.65 -8.00
N GLY A 143 -5.71 10.24 -9.00
CA GLY A 143 -5.65 10.77 -10.36
C GLY A 143 -5.96 12.27 -10.43
N ILE A 144 -6.97 12.72 -9.72
CA ILE A 144 -7.34 14.14 -9.63
C ILE A 144 -6.21 14.94 -9.00
N TYR A 145 -5.60 14.43 -7.92
CA TYR A 145 -4.47 15.10 -7.30
C TYR A 145 -3.30 15.25 -8.29
N LEU A 146 -2.93 14.19 -8.99
CA LEU A 146 -1.83 14.23 -9.96
C LEU A 146 -2.09 15.18 -11.14
N LEU A 147 -3.35 15.28 -11.58
CA LEU A 147 -3.67 16.13 -12.73
C LEU A 147 -3.88 17.60 -12.39
N TYR A 148 -4.43 17.91 -11.23
CA TYR A 148 -4.88 19.28 -10.93
C TYR A 148 -4.12 19.95 -9.79
N PHE A 149 -3.62 19.18 -8.84
CA PHE A 149 -3.00 19.70 -7.61
C PHE A 149 -1.49 19.46 -7.52
N ASP A 150 -0.90 18.72 -8.45
CA ASP A 150 0.54 18.51 -8.47
C ASP A 150 1.25 19.74 -9.04
N PRO A 151 2.05 20.48 -8.21
CA PRO A 151 2.81 21.64 -8.69
C PRO A 151 3.92 21.26 -9.68
N ALA A 152 4.36 20.01 -9.67
CA ALA A 152 5.35 19.49 -10.63
C ALA A 152 4.70 19.03 -11.94
N ARG A 153 3.39 19.32 -12.12
CA ARG A 153 2.68 18.99 -13.36
C ARG A 153 3.44 19.55 -14.54
N SER A 154 3.98 18.63 -15.33
CA SER A 154 4.61 18.95 -16.61
C SER A 154 3.57 18.88 -17.74
N GLU A 155 3.90 19.47 -18.88
CA GLU A 155 3.13 19.33 -20.11
C GLU A 155 2.94 17.86 -20.53
N TYR A 156 3.72 16.96 -19.94
CA TYR A 156 3.69 15.52 -20.19
C TYR A 156 2.92 14.71 -19.14
N ALA A 157 2.20 15.36 -18.21
CA ALA A 157 1.54 14.67 -17.09
C ALA A 157 0.48 13.64 -17.52
N THR A 158 -0.10 13.81 -18.70
CA THR A 158 -1.12 12.91 -19.29
C THR A 158 -0.53 11.95 -20.31
N ARG A 159 0.79 11.99 -20.59
CA ARG A 159 1.44 11.09 -21.52
C ARG A 159 1.80 9.77 -20.88
N LEU A 160 1.41 8.71 -21.53
CA LEU A 160 1.73 7.36 -21.11
C LEU A 160 3.11 6.96 -21.65
N SER A 161 4.07 6.74 -20.76
CA SER A 161 5.36 6.17 -21.15
C SER A 161 5.26 4.65 -21.19
N VAL A 162 5.35 4.07 -22.39
CA VAL A 162 5.28 2.62 -22.57
C VAL A 162 6.70 2.03 -22.46
N PRO A 163 6.95 1.09 -21.52
CA PRO A 163 8.25 0.43 -21.43
C PRO A 163 8.66 -0.17 -22.78
N PHE A 164 9.94 -0.07 -23.11
CA PHE A 164 10.56 -0.53 -24.37
C PHE A 164 10.24 0.31 -25.62
N PHE A 165 9.19 1.14 -25.65
CA PHE A 165 8.83 1.99 -26.78
C PHE A 165 9.01 3.47 -26.43
N LYS A 166 10.27 3.95 -26.45
CA LYS A 166 10.62 5.31 -25.98
C LYS A 166 9.95 6.43 -26.79
N GLU A 167 9.70 6.20 -28.07
CA GLU A 167 9.09 7.18 -28.98
C GLU A 167 7.55 7.14 -28.95
N PHE A 168 6.96 6.05 -28.42
CA PHE A 168 5.51 5.92 -28.33
C PHE A 168 5.02 6.43 -26.98
N GLN A 169 4.68 7.71 -26.94
CA GLN A 169 4.16 8.39 -25.75
C GLN A 169 2.80 9.06 -26.05
N PRO A 170 1.73 8.26 -26.18
CA PRO A 170 0.42 8.81 -26.45
C PRO A 170 -0.05 9.71 -25.29
N ASP A 171 -0.58 10.88 -25.66
CA ASP A 171 -1.23 11.77 -24.69
C ASP A 171 -2.69 11.35 -24.53
N LEU A 172 -3.02 10.87 -23.35
CA LEU A 172 -4.36 10.39 -23.01
C LEU A 172 -5.31 11.54 -22.62
N GLY A 173 -4.79 12.75 -22.36
CA GLY A 173 -5.60 13.88 -21.94
C GLY A 173 -6.56 13.50 -20.79
N PHE A 174 -7.87 13.76 -20.98
CA PHE A 174 -8.90 13.41 -19.99
C PHE A 174 -9.04 11.89 -19.76
N LEU A 175 -8.76 11.05 -20.74
CA LEU A 175 -8.81 9.58 -20.61
C LEU A 175 -7.78 9.05 -19.62
N TYR A 176 -6.79 9.84 -19.25
CA TYR A 176 -5.79 9.47 -18.24
C TYR A 176 -6.42 9.16 -16.86
N LEU A 177 -7.53 9.83 -16.49
CA LEU A 177 -8.26 9.53 -15.26
C LEU A 177 -8.87 8.11 -15.26
N PHE A 178 -9.45 7.73 -16.38
CA PHE A 178 -10.00 6.37 -16.54
C PHE A 178 -8.89 5.32 -16.54
N PHE A 179 -7.77 5.64 -17.17
CA PHE A 179 -6.60 4.78 -17.19
C PHE A 179 -6.03 4.56 -15.79
N ILE A 180 -5.89 5.62 -14.98
CA ILE A 180 -5.49 5.51 -13.58
C ILE A 180 -6.49 4.67 -12.78
N ALA A 181 -7.79 4.93 -12.93
CA ALA A 181 -8.82 4.17 -12.23
C ALA A 181 -8.85 2.68 -12.60
N PHE A 182 -8.36 2.33 -13.79
CA PHE A 182 -8.25 0.95 -14.26
C PHE A 182 -6.97 0.26 -13.74
N ILE A 183 -5.86 0.99 -13.62
CA ILE A 183 -4.56 0.41 -13.22
C ILE A 183 -4.43 0.30 -11.69
N ILE A 184 -4.90 1.29 -10.96
CA ILE A 184 -4.86 1.29 -9.51
C ILE A 184 -6.01 0.48 -8.92
#